data_e1f8d6fbb38014fda1057f1435dc590c
#
_entry.id   e1f8d6fbb38014fda1057f1435dc590c
#
_cell.length_a   1.000
_cell.length_b   1.000
_cell.length_c   1.000
_cell.angle_alpha   90.00
_cell.angle_beta   90.00
_cell.angle_gamma   90.00
#
_symmetry.space_group_name_H-M   'P 1'
#
loop_
_entity.id
_entity.type
_entity.pdbx_description
1 polymer ?
#
loop_
_entity_poly.entity_id
_entity_poly.type
_entity_poly.pdbx_seq_one_letter_code
_entity_poly.pdbx_strand_id
1 'polypeptide(L)'
;MIKKFKYQLILVSVTFSGNIFALNEILENEKVLTVHKTPTCGCCKMWMKHAEENGLTVYGQDHENLMKIKEKYNIEPQYRSCHTTVSSEGFIFEGHIPSKFIKKFLSENHPNAIGLSVPGMPLGSPGMEYNNQFMPYDVLILFKDGTSKVYAEVRQ
;
A
#
# COMPACT_ATOMS: atom_id res chain seq x y z
N MET A 1 4.67 -19.98 -76.43
CA MET A 1 5.22 -20.55 -75.21
C MET A 1 5.06 -19.52 -74.10
N ILE A 2 4.05 -19.68 -73.24
CA ILE A 2 3.76 -18.70 -72.16
C ILE A 2 4.20 -19.39 -70.84
N LYS A 3 5.28 -18.89 -70.21
CA LYS A 3 5.75 -19.36 -68.91
C LYS A 3 4.83 -18.82 -67.82
N LYS A 4 4.08 -19.69 -67.11
CA LYS A 4 3.31 -19.36 -65.93
C LYS A 4 4.26 -19.27 -64.72
N PHE A 5 4.41 -18.04 -64.20
CA PHE A 5 5.08 -17.76 -62.94
C PHE A 5 4.10 -18.09 -61.76
N LYS A 6 4.42 -19.14 -60.98
CA LYS A 6 3.69 -19.43 -59.74
C LYS A 6 4.24 -18.55 -58.63
N TYR A 7 3.45 -17.54 -58.20
CA TYR A 7 3.72 -16.80 -56.95
C TYR A 7 3.32 -17.70 -55.78
N GLN A 8 4.30 -18.14 -55.01
CA GLN A 8 4.09 -18.85 -53.74
C GLN A 8 3.95 -17.77 -52.65
N LEU A 9 2.71 -17.57 -52.15
CA LEU A 9 2.44 -16.71 -50.98
C LEU A 9 3.00 -17.41 -49.75
N ILE A 10 4.07 -16.89 -49.19
CA ILE A 10 4.55 -17.27 -47.85
C ILE A 10 3.72 -16.50 -46.84
N LEU A 11 2.76 -17.15 -46.19
CA LEU A 11 2.05 -16.66 -45.02
C LEU A 11 3.01 -16.70 -43.84
N VAL A 12 3.61 -15.53 -43.49
CA VAL A 12 4.34 -15.36 -42.24
C VAL A 12 3.28 -15.15 -41.14
N SER A 13 2.98 -16.21 -40.42
CA SER A 13 2.17 -16.09 -39.18
C SER A 13 3.04 -15.50 -38.06
N VAL A 14 2.94 -14.21 -37.86
CA VAL A 14 3.53 -13.55 -36.68
C VAL A 14 2.67 -13.93 -35.47
N THR A 15 3.17 -14.86 -34.67
CA THR A 15 2.55 -15.23 -33.40
C THR A 15 2.82 -14.11 -32.37
N PHE A 16 1.81 -13.27 -32.16
CA PHE A 16 1.83 -12.14 -31.21
C PHE A 16 1.44 -12.63 -29.80
N SER A 17 2.05 -13.73 -29.31
CA SER A 17 1.66 -14.34 -28.03
C SER A 17 2.57 -13.99 -26.84
N GLY A 18 3.64 -13.22 -27.05
CA GLY A 18 4.64 -12.95 -25.99
C GLY A 18 4.37 -11.76 -25.07
N ASN A 19 3.60 -10.76 -25.53
CA ASN A 19 3.53 -9.48 -24.82
C ASN A 19 2.38 -9.36 -23.81
N ILE A 20 1.38 -10.23 -23.84
CA ILE A 20 0.22 -10.15 -22.93
C ILE A 20 0.60 -10.65 -21.53
N PHE A 21 1.43 -11.69 -21.44
CA PHE A 21 1.89 -12.21 -20.13
C PHE A 21 2.81 -11.23 -19.39
N ALA A 22 3.72 -10.54 -20.09
CA ALA A 22 4.60 -9.55 -19.49
C ALA A 22 3.85 -8.31 -18.98
N LEU A 23 2.78 -7.88 -19.68
CA LEU A 23 1.92 -6.77 -19.24
C LEU A 23 1.08 -7.14 -18.01
N ASN A 24 0.60 -8.38 -17.89
CA ASN A 24 -0.10 -8.83 -16.70
C ASN A 24 0.82 -8.92 -15.47
N GLU A 25 2.06 -9.43 -15.63
CA GLU A 25 3.03 -9.46 -14.52
C GLU A 25 3.39 -8.06 -14.01
N ILE A 26 3.46 -7.06 -14.89
CA ILE A 26 3.74 -5.67 -14.50
C ILE A 26 2.55 -5.07 -13.75
N LEU A 27 1.32 -5.36 -14.15
CA LEU A 27 0.11 -4.86 -13.50
C LEU A 27 -0.21 -5.56 -12.17
N GLU A 28 0.16 -6.84 -12.00
CA GLU A 28 -0.01 -7.57 -10.74
C GLU A 28 1.00 -7.16 -9.67
N ASN A 29 2.09 -6.49 -10.04
CA ASN A 29 3.14 -6.09 -9.09
C ASN A 29 3.00 -4.65 -8.56
N GLU A 30 2.01 -3.88 -9.00
CA GLU A 30 1.69 -2.58 -8.40
C GLU A 30 0.87 -2.78 -7.12
N LYS A 31 1.55 -2.70 -5.99
CA LYS A 31 0.92 -2.73 -4.66
C LYS A 31 0.17 -1.41 -4.43
N VAL A 32 -1.04 -1.35 -4.96
CA VAL A 32 -1.93 -0.19 -4.82
C VAL A 32 -2.49 -0.13 -3.41
N LEU A 33 -2.42 1.05 -2.81
CA LEU A 33 -2.89 1.34 -1.47
C LEU A 33 -4.03 2.38 -1.52
N THR A 34 -5.20 2.07 -0.96
CA THR A 34 -6.29 3.03 -0.78
C THR A 34 -6.21 3.66 0.60
N VAL A 35 -6.06 4.98 0.67
CA VAL A 35 -5.92 5.75 1.91
C VAL A 35 -7.25 6.38 2.29
N HIS A 36 -7.95 5.78 3.26
CA HIS A 36 -9.18 6.31 3.83
C HIS A 36 -8.85 7.38 4.86
N LYS A 37 -9.26 8.63 4.61
CA LYS A 37 -8.96 9.79 5.45
C LYS A 37 -10.14 10.77 5.48
N THR A 38 -10.09 11.78 6.36
CA THR A 38 -11.01 12.91 6.28
C THR A 38 -10.55 13.93 5.23
N PRO A 39 -11.44 14.71 4.59
CA PRO A 39 -11.09 15.69 3.55
C PRO A 39 -10.07 16.73 4.03
N THR A 40 -10.16 17.11 5.32
CA THR A 40 -9.35 18.16 5.94
C THR A 40 -8.04 17.67 6.56
N CYS A 41 -7.76 16.34 6.52
CA CYS A 41 -6.56 15.78 7.14
C CYS A 41 -5.28 16.18 6.39
N GLY A 42 -4.61 17.24 6.85
CA GLY A 42 -3.36 17.73 6.26
C GLY A 42 -2.20 16.74 6.41
N CYS A 43 -2.01 16.20 7.63
CA CYS A 43 -0.95 15.21 7.89
C CYS A 43 -1.13 13.92 7.08
N CYS A 44 -2.38 13.50 6.80
CA CYS A 44 -2.65 12.36 5.94
C CYS A 44 -2.17 12.60 4.50
N LYS A 45 -2.38 13.83 3.96
CA LYS A 45 -1.87 14.22 2.64
C LYS A 45 -0.35 14.22 2.59
N MET A 46 0.32 14.68 3.66
CA MET A 46 1.77 14.63 3.78
C MET A 46 2.29 13.20 3.86
N TRP A 47 1.60 12.31 4.58
CA TRP A 47 1.93 10.89 4.60
C TRP A 47 1.77 10.24 3.21
N MET A 48 0.71 10.56 2.48
CA MET A 48 0.53 10.06 1.10
C MET A 48 1.69 10.49 0.20
N LYS A 49 2.11 11.77 0.28
CA LYS A 49 3.28 12.26 -0.45
C LYS A 49 4.55 11.48 -0.08
N HIS A 50 4.80 11.24 1.22
CA HIS A 50 5.91 10.39 1.68
C HIS A 50 5.81 8.97 1.07
N ALA A 51 4.62 8.38 1.02
CA ALA A 51 4.41 7.06 0.44
C ALA A 51 4.77 7.02 -1.06
N GLU A 52 4.30 8.01 -1.84
CA GLU A 52 4.60 8.16 -3.27
C GLU A 52 6.09 8.36 -3.52
N GLU A 53 6.74 9.27 -2.77
CA GLU A 53 8.19 9.53 -2.85
C GLU A 53 9.04 8.29 -2.53
N ASN A 54 8.47 7.34 -1.79
CA ASN A 54 9.09 6.05 -1.48
C ASN A 54 8.60 4.89 -2.38
N GLY A 55 7.98 5.19 -3.53
CA GLY A 55 7.62 4.21 -4.55
C GLY A 55 6.43 3.32 -4.19
N LEU A 56 5.49 3.82 -3.38
CA LEU A 56 4.17 3.21 -3.19
C LEU A 56 3.14 3.94 -4.04
N THR A 57 2.24 3.21 -4.67
CA THR A 57 1.11 3.79 -5.40
C THR A 57 -0.06 3.96 -4.42
N VAL A 58 -0.47 5.22 -4.15
CA VAL A 58 -1.52 5.52 -3.17
C VAL A 58 -2.67 6.31 -3.78
N TYR A 59 -3.91 5.98 -3.40
CA TYR A 59 -5.12 6.70 -3.77
C TYR A 59 -5.88 7.15 -2.52
N GLY A 60 -6.16 8.45 -2.41
CA GLY A 60 -6.93 9.01 -1.30
C GLY A 60 -8.42 8.82 -1.49
N GLN A 61 -9.12 8.34 -0.46
CA GLN A 61 -10.58 8.28 -0.40
C GLN A 61 -11.06 9.03 0.84
N ASP A 62 -11.82 10.10 0.61
CA ASP A 62 -12.32 10.95 1.69
C ASP A 62 -13.61 10.40 2.31
N HIS A 63 -13.68 10.46 3.65
CA HIS A 63 -14.83 10.04 4.44
C HIS A 63 -15.15 11.09 5.51
N GLU A 64 -16.42 11.36 5.73
CA GLU A 64 -16.86 12.19 6.85
C GLU A 64 -16.74 11.43 8.19
N ASN A 65 -16.89 10.11 8.17
CA ASN A 65 -16.78 9.26 9.35
C ASN A 65 -15.85 8.07 9.12
N LEU A 66 -14.61 8.20 9.59
CA LEU A 66 -13.61 7.14 9.54
C LEU A 66 -13.86 5.99 10.52
N MET A 67 -14.70 6.19 11.55
CA MET A 67 -14.95 5.14 12.53
C MET A 67 -15.56 3.90 11.87
N LYS A 68 -16.49 4.09 10.91
CA LYS A 68 -17.09 3.01 10.14
C LYS A 68 -16.06 2.20 9.34
N ILE A 69 -15.02 2.87 8.84
CA ILE A 69 -13.92 2.20 8.12
C ILE A 69 -13.08 1.38 9.10
N LYS A 70 -12.70 1.97 10.25
CA LYS A 70 -11.90 1.28 11.28
C LYS A 70 -12.63 0.07 11.86
N GLU A 71 -13.94 0.17 12.08
CA GLU A 71 -14.80 -0.93 12.52
C GLU A 71 -14.90 -2.04 11.46
N LYS A 72 -15.11 -1.67 10.19
CA LYS A 72 -15.14 -2.63 9.06
C LYS A 72 -13.90 -3.50 8.99
N TYR A 73 -12.74 -2.93 9.30
CA TYR A 73 -11.45 -3.63 9.28
C TYR A 73 -11.00 -4.16 10.64
N ASN A 74 -11.89 -4.17 11.64
CA ASN A 74 -11.64 -4.69 13.00
C ASN A 74 -10.40 -4.06 13.66
N ILE A 75 -10.21 -2.73 13.48
CA ILE A 75 -9.13 -2.00 14.11
C ILE A 75 -9.58 -1.59 15.51
N GLU A 76 -9.03 -2.24 16.52
CA GLU A 76 -9.34 -1.97 17.93
C GLU A 76 -8.99 -0.52 18.31
N PRO A 77 -9.75 0.14 19.22
CA PRO A 77 -9.57 1.54 19.56
C PRO A 77 -8.15 1.95 19.93
N GLN A 78 -7.42 1.09 20.65
CA GLN A 78 -6.04 1.33 21.11
C GLN A 78 -5.02 1.38 19.96
N TYR A 79 -5.35 0.87 18.77
CA TYR A 79 -4.46 0.85 17.61
C TYR A 79 -4.78 1.95 16.59
N ARG A 80 -5.83 2.76 16.84
CA ARG A 80 -6.33 3.73 15.87
C ARG A 80 -5.45 4.97 15.76
N SER A 81 -5.43 5.53 14.56
CA SER A 81 -4.74 6.75 14.19
C SER A 81 -5.63 7.62 13.28
N CYS A 82 -5.06 8.59 12.54
CA CYS A 82 -5.83 9.58 11.77
C CYS A 82 -6.32 9.06 10.40
N HIS A 83 -5.70 8.03 9.82
CA HIS A 83 -6.13 7.43 8.55
C HIS A 83 -5.94 5.91 8.56
N THR A 84 -6.65 5.24 7.68
CA THR A 84 -6.55 3.79 7.46
C THR A 84 -6.22 3.55 6.01
N THR A 85 -5.12 2.88 5.74
CA THR A 85 -4.71 2.49 4.39
C THR A 85 -4.98 1.02 4.17
N VAL A 86 -5.50 0.65 3.00
CA VAL A 86 -5.82 -0.74 2.66
C VAL A 86 -5.11 -1.12 1.36
N SER A 87 -4.37 -2.22 1.37
CA SER A 87 -3.73 -2.75 0.17
C SER A 87 -4.71 -3.52 -0.72
N SER A 88 -4.33 -3.73 -1.99
CA SER A 88 -5.07 -4.59 -2.91
C SER A 88 -5.23 -6.04 -2.39
N GLU A 89 -4.33 -6.50 -1.53
CA GLU A 89 -4.35 -7.82 -0.89
C GLU A 89 -5.25 -7.85 0.38
N GLY A 90 -5.81 -6.70 0.79
CA GLY A 90 -6.68 -6.57 1.96
C GLY A 90 -5.98 -6.32 3.29
N PHE A 91 -4.65 -6.17 3.32
CA PHE A 91 -3.94 -5.76 4.53
C PHE A 91 -4.20 -4.29 4.87
N ILE A 92 -4.30 -3.99 6.17
CA ILE A 92 -4.48 -2.64 6.67
C ILE A 92 -3.16 -2.04 7.18
N PHE A 93 -3.02 -0.74 6.95
CA PHE A 93 -1.91 0.05 7.50
C PHE A 93 -2.52 1.29 8.16
N GLU A 94 -2.54 1.28 9.48
CA GLU A 94 -3.20 2.29 10.29
C GLU A 94 -2.21 3.36 10.75
N GLY A 95 -2.43 4.61 10.32
CA GLY A 95 -1.65 5.77 10.74
C GLY A 95 -0.32 5.96 9.99
N HIS A 96 0.58 6.69 10.62
CA HIS A 96 1.79 7.27 10.01
C HIS A 96 2.97 6.29 9.95
N ILE A 97 2.74 5.12 9.34
CA ILE A 97 3.75 4.07 9.19
C ILE A 97 4.78 4.48 8.14
N PRO A 98 6.10 4.44 8.43
CA PRO A 98 7.13 4.66 7.42
C PRO A 98 7.03 3.63 6.28
N SER A 99 7.08 4.09 5.04
CA SER A 99 6.88 3.28 3.82
C SER A 99 7.77 2.05 3.74
N LYS A 100 8.99 2.11 4.30
CA LYS A 100 9.92 0.97 4.36
C LYS A 100 9.32 -0.24 5.08
N PHE A 101 8.53 -0.03 6.14
CA PHE A 101 7.90 -1.12 6.89
C PHE A 101 6.68 -1.69 6.16
N ILE A 102 5.93 -0.86 5.44
CA ILE A 102 4.84 -1.33 4.57
C ILE A 102 5.40 -2.22 3.47
N LYS A 103 6.46 -1.76 2.76
CA LYS A 103 7.09 -2.54 1.70
C LYS A 103 7.68 -3.86 2.22
N LYS A 104 8.32 -3.82 3.38
CA LYS A 104 8.85 -5.03 4.03
C LYS A 104 7.70 -5.99 4.36
N PHE A 105 6.65 -5.53 5.04
CA PHE A 105 5.49 -6.35 5.41
C PHE A 105 4.85 -7.01 4.18
N LEU A 106 4.64 -6.24 3.10
CA LEU A 106 4.04 -6.75 1.86
C LEU A 106 4.95 -7.72 1.07
N SER A 107 6.22 -7.84 1.43
CA SER A 107 7.17 -8.82 0.86
C SER A 107 7.30 -10.10 1.70
N GLU A 108 6.69 -10.13 2.87
CA GLU A 108 6.75 -11.23 3.83
C GLU A 108 5.40 -11.99 3.88
N ASN A 109 5.40 -13.20 4.45
CA ASN A 109 4.18 -13.98 4.63
C ASN A 109 3.66 -13.84 6.07
N HIS A 110 2.44 -13.32 6.23
CA HIS A 110 1.81 -13.06 7.52
C HIS A 110 0.40 -13.68 7.60
N PRO A 111 0.24 -15.01 7.68
CA PRO A 111 -1.06 -15.70 7.53
C PRO A 111 -2.12 -15.30 8.54
N ASN A 112 -1.72 -14.83 9.74
CA ASN A 112 -2.62 -14.46 10.83
C ASN A 112 -2.69 -12.95 11.08
N ALA A 113 -1.91 -12.13 10.37
CA ALA A 113 -1.94 -10.69 10.52
C ALA A 113 -3.07 -10.07 9.69
N ILE A 114 -3.59 -8.95 10.17
CA ILE A 114 -4.46 -8.05 9.40
C ILE A 114 -3.69 -6.87 8.85
N GLY A 115 -2.49 -6.56 9.36
CA GLY A 115 -1.64 -5.48 8.89
C GLY A 115 -0.76 -4.86 9.97
N LEU A 116 -0.42 -3.58 9.80
CA LEU A 116 0.42 -2.81 10.72
C LEU A 116 -0.32 -1.59 11.27
N SER A 117 0.15 -1.09 12.44
CA SER A 117 -0.32 0.17 13.00
C SER A 117 0.81 0.99 13.64
N VAL A 118 0.72 2.31 13.51
CA VAL A 118 1.35 3.29 14.38
C VAL A 118 0.23 4.03 15.10
N PRO A 119 -0.12 3.64 16.34
CA PRO A 119 -1.20 4.26 17.09
C PRO A 119 -0.96 5.74 17.36
N GLY A 120 -2.01 6.53 17.35
CA GLY A 120 -1.92 7.97 17.53
C GLY A 120 -1.22 8.68 16.37
N MET A 121 -0.45 9.72 16.67
CA MET A 121 0.25 10.57 15.70
C MET A 121 1.58 11.04 16.30
N PRO A 122 2.57 10.14 16.45
CA PRO A 122 3.84 10.51 17.09
C PRO A 122 4.60 11.54 16.25
N LEU A 123 5.12 12.58 16.90
CA LEU A 123 5.93 13.62 16.25
C LEU A 123 7.18 12.99 15.59
N GLY A 124 7.49 13.42 14.37
CA GLY A 124 8.60 12.91 13.59
C GLY A 124 8.29 11.62 12.82
N SER A 125 7.08 11.04 12.94
CA SER A 125 6.61 10.04 11.99
C SER A 125 6.28 10.69 10.64
N PRO A 126 6.29 9.94 9.51
CA PRO A 126 6.06 10.51 8.19
C PRO A 126 4.75 11.29 8.09
N GLY A 127 4.81 12.58 7.68
CA GLY A 127 3.68 13.50 7.65
C GLY A 127 3.35 14.17 9.00
N MET A 128 4.12 13.87 10.06
CA MET A 128 4.03 14.46 11.38
C MET A 128 5.33 15.14 11.81
N GLU A 129 6.16 15.51 10.85
CA GLU A 129 7.41 16.23 11.08
C GLU A 129 7.11 17.68 11.52
N TYR A 130 7.67 18.09 12.66
CA TYR A 130 7.52 19.44 13.18
C TYR A 130 8.76 19.88 13.96
N ASN A 131 9.41 20.97 13.53
CA ASN A 131 10.54 21.62 14.22
C ASN A 131 11.64 20.65 14.71
N ASN A 132 12.01 19.65 13.92
CA ASN A 132 12.99 18.60 14.25
C ASN A 132 12.66 17.84 15.56
N GLN A 133 11.42 17.87 16.00
CA GLN A 133 10.98 17.09 17.14
C GLN A 133 10.75 15.65 16.73
N PHE A 134 11.12 14.74 17.62
CA PHE A 134 10.93 13.33 17.43
C PHE A 134 10.47 12.66 18.72
N MET A 135 9.42 11.87 18.64
CA MET A 135 8.96 10.98 19.70
C MET A 135 9.23 9.53 19.29
N PRO A 136 9.98 8.73 20.05
CA PRO A 136 10.11 7.30 19.79
C PRO A 136 8.74 6.63 19.72
N TYR A 137 8.57 5.72 18.77
CA TYR A 137 7.32 4.96 18.61
C TYR A 137 7.58 3.56 18.07
N ASP A 138 6.58 2.70 18.22
CA ASP A 138 6.61 1.36 17.70
C ASP A 138 5.66 1.22 16.52
N VAL A 139 6.08 0.45 15.53
CA VAL A 139 5.20 -0.10 14.50
C VAL A 139 4.72 -1.45 15.01
N LEU A 140 3.42 -1.60 15.17
CA LEU A 140 2.79 -2.82 15.66
C LEU A 140 2.31 -3.67 14.48
N ILE A 141 2.50 -4.98 14.54
CA ILE A 141 1.77 -5.95 13.72
C ILE A 141 0.48 -6.32 14.44
N LEU A 142 -0.65 -6.23 13.73
CA LEU A 142 -1.99 -6.54 14.25
C LEU A 142 -2.44 -7.90 13.76
N PHE A 143 -3.06 -8.70 14.62
CA PHE A 143 -3.53 -10.04 14.31
C PHE A 143 -5.06 -10.15 14.28
N LYS A 144 -5.57 -11.20 13.61
CA LYS A 144 -7.01 -11.50 13.48
C LYS A 144 -7.72 -11.73 14.80
N ASP A 145 -7.00 -12.12 15.84
CA ASP A 145 -7.52 -12.34 17.20
C ASP A 145 -7.59 -11.07 18.05
N GLY A 146 -7.31 -9.89 17.46
CA GLY A 146 -7.30 -8.59 18.14
C GLY A 146 -6.02 -8.29 18.92
N THR A 147 -5.05 -9.20 18.95
CA THR A 147 -3.75 -8.99 19.61
C THR A 147 -2.77 -8.23 18.70
N SER A 148 -1.68 -7.75 19.30
CA SER A 148 -0.58 -7.11 18.55
C SER A 148 0.77 -7.51 19.13
N LYS A 149 1.82 -7.27 18.31
CA LYS A 149 3.24 -7.35 18.72
C LYS A 149 4.01 -6.19 18.10
N VAL A 150 5.15 -5.85 18.68
CA VAL A 150 6.08 -4.90 18.06
C VAL A 150 6.68 -5.56 16.82
N TYR A 151 6.44 -4.93 15.66
CA TYR A 151 7.01 -5.32 14.37
C TYR A 151 8.36 -4.61 14.13
N ALA A 152 8.42 -3.33 14.50
CA ALA A 152 9.65 -2.55 14.45
C ALA A 152 9.62 -1.42 15.49
N GLU A 153 10.79 -1.09 16.00
CA GLU A 153 11.00 0.07 16.85
C GLU A 153 11.57 1.22 16.01
N VAL A 154 10.99 2.42 16.14
CA VAL A 154 11.49 3.62 15.50
C VAL A 154 12.06 4.52 16.58
N ARG A 155 13.38 4.63 16.57
CA ARG A 155 14.17 5.44 17.48
C ARG A 155 15.00 6.42 16.63
N GLN A 156 15.40 7.56 17.19
CA GLN A 156 16.17 8.58 16.48
C GLN A 156 17.61 8.10 16.28
#